data_213a50eabc84063633afdbbd4c93e3be
#
_entry.id   213a50eabc84063633afdbbd4c93e3be
#
_cell.length_a   1.000
_cell.length_b   1.000
_cell.length_c   1.000
_cell.angle_alpha   90.00
_cell.angle_beta   90.00
_cell.angle_gamma   90.00
#
_symmetry.space_group_name_H-M   'P 1'
#
loop_
_entity.id
_entity.type
_entity.pdbx_description
1 polymer ?
#
loop_
_entity_poly.entity_id
_entity_poly.type
_entity_poly.pdbx_seq_one_letter_code
_entity_poly.pdbx_strand_id
1 'polypeptide(L)'
;FPVFYGDPDLYTYEVVHKFPHDESAFTQGLIFQYPDTLYESTGAVGGPSTLREVDLATGVVRKQVALPKTYFAEGLTFYDDKLLQIFWRNNIGIFYDPMTLKSLGTFQTPLSDGWGITVVDDELVISDSSTELRFLQPKTNDEGPLNLLASKTVQDGGSQIRFANELETVRGEIWANILERDCVMRINPKTGNVVGWINLSRLSHELDPGTLRPGVLNGIAYDATGDRIFLTGKNWANLFEVRLIRDNSTSLDTVRRLCHPAKRLPQYGYP
;
A
#
# COMPACT_ATOMS: atom_id res chain seq x y z
N PHE A 1 24.47 11.35 20.11
CA PHE A 1 23.95 12.65 19.64
C PHE A 1 22.68 12.35 18.83
N PRO A 2 21.54 13.05 19.07
CA PRO A 2 20.39 12.91 18.18
C PRO A 2 20.81 13.37 16.78
N VAL A 3 20.67 12.50 15.80
CA VAL A 3 20.83 12.87 14.40
C VAL A 3 19.64 13.74 14.05
N PHE A 4 19.86 15.04 13.86
CA PHE A 4 18.84 15.94 13.33
C PHE A 4 18.62 15.58 11.85
N TYR A 5 17.56 14.86 11.56
CA TYR A 5 17.03 14.78 10.22
C TYR A 5 16.29 16.09 9.93
N GLY A 6 16.50 16.67 8.76
CA GLY A 6 15.76 17.86 8.33
C GLY A 6 14.25 17.60 8.34
N ASP A 7 13.45 18.66 8.31
CA ASP A 7 12.01 18.55 8.16
C ASP A 7 11.65 17.78 6.87
N PRO A 8 10.59 16.96 6.89
CA PRO A 8 10.15 16.25 5.72
C PRO A 8 9.72 17.20 4.60
N ASP A 9 10.01 16.82 3.37
CA ASP A 9 9.55 17.50 2.18
C ASP A 9 8.03 17.43 2.06
N LEU A 10 7.40 18.52 1.63
CA LEU A 10 5.95 18.57 1.43
C LEU A 10 5.62 18.55 -0.05
N TYR A 11 4.64 17.75 -0.40
CA TYR A 11 4.14 17.61 -1.77
C TYR A 11 2.62 17.68 -1.82
N THR A 12 2.15 18.24 -2.89
CA THR A 12 0.81 18.08 -3.44
C THR A 12 0.91 17.34 -4.77
N TYR A 13 -0.15 17.26 -5.53
CA TYR A 13 -0.22 16.48 -6.76
C TYR A 13 -0.91 17.24 -7.88
N GLU A 14 -0.68 16.76 -9.09
CA GLU A 14 -1.44 17.05 -10.29
C GLU A 14 -1.92 15.72 -10.87
N VAL A 15 -3.19 15.61 -11.21
CA VAL A 15 -3.72 14.44 -11.93
C VAL A 15 -3.26 14.51 -13.37
N VAL A 16 -2.45 13.55 -13.79
CA VAL A 16 -1.95 13.41 -15.17
C VAL A 16 -2.96 12.65 -16.00
N HIS A 17 -3.49 11.56 -15.43
CA HIS A 17 -4.49 10.73 -16.09
C HIS A 17 -5.44 10.10 -15.08
N LYS A 18 -6.67 9.84 -15.51
CA LYS A 18 -7.69 9.15 -14.74
C LYS A 18 -8.13 7.91 -15.49
N PHE A 19 -7.98 6.75 -14.89
CA PHE A 19 -8.35 5.46 -15.46
C PHE A 19 -9.62 4.92 -14.78
N PRO A 20 -10.44 4.13 -15.48
CA PRO A 20 -11.51 3.39 -14.85
C PRO A 20 -10.97 2.40 -13.82
N HIS A 21 -11.71 2.21 -12.73
CA HIS A 21 -11.41 1.22 -11.69
C HIS A 21 -12.72 0.61 -11.19
N ASP A 22 -12.67 -0.64 -10.72
CA ASP A 22 -13.85 -1.35 -10.22
C ASP A 22 -14.26 -0.82 -8.84
N GLU A 23 -15.36 -0.08 -8.76
CA GLU A 23 -15.89 0.47 -7.51
C GLU A 23 -16.33 -0.58 -6.48
N SER A 24 -16.39 -1.85 -6.87
CA SER A 24 -16.58 -2.96 -5.93
C SER A 24 -15.29 -3.45 -5.29
N ALA A 25 -14.13 -2.99 -5.77
CA ALA A 25 -12.82 -3.38 -5.25
C ALA A 25 -12.52 -2.70 -3.91
N PHE A 26 -12.45 -3.48 -2.84
CA PHE A 26 -11.93 -3.03 -1.57
C PHE A 26 -10.41 -3.18 -1.56
N THR A 27 -9.72 -2.26 -2.24
CA THR A 27 -8.28 -2.32 -2.54
C THR A 27 -7.44 -2.34 -1.26
N GLN A 28 -6.56 -3.35 -1.17
CA GLN A 28 -5.66 -3.56 -0.04
C GLN A 28 -4.19 -3.69 -0.45
N GLY A 29 -3.92 -3.99 -1.72
CA GLY A 29 -2.60 -3.99 -2.29
C GLY A 29 -2.69 -3.75 -3.79
N LEU A 30 -1.74 -3.01 -4.35
CA LEU A 30 -1.73 -2.61 -5.75
C LEU A 30 -0.30 -2.62 -6.29
N ILE A 31 -0.09 -3.20 -7.47
CA ILE A 31 1.22 -3.23 -8.12
C ILE A 31 1.04 -2.94 -9.61
N PHE A 32 1.94 -2.15 -10.17
CA PHE A 32 2.04 -1.97 -11.61
C PHE A 32 3.10 -2.90 -12.20
N GLN A 33 2.76 -3.54 -13.33
CA GLN A 33 3.69 -4.26 -14.18
C GLN A 33 3.63 -3.74 -15.60
N TYR A 34 4.79 -3.28 -16.08
CA TYR A 34 4.94 -2.81 -17.45
C TYR A 34 4.49 -3.88 -18.48
N PRO A 35 3.80 -3.53 -19.59
CA PRO A 35 3.52 -2.14 -20.00
C PRO A 35 2.22 -1.54 -19.46
N ASP A 36 1.21 -2.34 -19.06
CA ASP A 36 -0.17 -1.87 -18.87
C ASP A 36 -0.98 -2.73 -17.88
N THR A 37 -0.32 -3.49 -17.04
CA THR A 37 -0.98 -4.43 -16.14
C THR A 37 -0.91 -3.94 -14.69
N LEU A 38 -2.05 -4.03 -13.99
CA LEU A 38 -2.12 -3.90 -12.55
C LEU A 38 -2.40 -5.27 -11.93
N TYR A 39 -1.71 -5.59 -10.84
CA TYR A 39 -2.16 -6.65 -9.93
C TYR A 39 -2.77 -6.00 -8.70
N GLU A 40 -3.93 -6.50 -8.31
CA GLU A 40 -4.71 -5.94 -7.21
C GLU A 40 -5.12 -7.03 -6.22
N SER A 41 -4.87 -6.77 -4.95
CA SER A 41 -5.37 -7.53 -3.81
C SER A 41 -6.57 -6.81 -3.22
N THR A 42 -7.73 -7.50 -3.12
CA THR A 42 -8.94 -6.90 -2.55
C THR A 42 -9.41 -7.63 -1.31
N GLY A 43 -9.76 -6.88 -0.27
CA GLY A 43 -10.36 -7.42 0.94
C GLY A 43 -11.80 -7.90 0.74
N ALA A 44 -12.30 -8.70 1.69
CA ALA A 44 -13.62 -9.32 1.62
C ALA A 44 -14.71 -8.41 2.20
N VAL A 45 -15.27 -7.52 1.38
CA VAL A 45 -16.44 -6.73 1.75
C VAL A 45 -17.62 -7.15 0.87
N GLY A 46 -18.54 -7.92 1.43
CA GLY A 46 -19.71 -8.43 0.71
C GLY A 46 -19.45 -9.61 -0.25
N GLY A 47 -18.23 -10.15 -0.25
CA GLY A 47 -17.80 -11.28 -1.10
C GLY A 47 -16.49 -11.89 -0.63
N PRO A 48 -15.89 -12.82 -1.38
CA PRO A 48 -14.55 -13.32 -1.06
C PRO A 48 -13.49 -12.28 -1.39
N SER A 49 -12.38 -12.29 -0.64
CA SER A 49 -11.15 -11.61 -1.02
C SER A 49 -10.63 -12.14 -2.35
N THR A 50 -9.93 -11.31 -3.11
CA THR A 50 -9.43 -11.72 -4.44
C THR A 50 -7.99 -11.26 -4.69
N LEU A 51 -7.33 -11.97 -5.60
CA LEU A 51 -6.17 -11.49 -6.35
C LEU A 51 -6.59 -11.31 -7.80
N ARG A 52 -6.29 -10.16 -8.41
CA ARG A 52 -6.73 -9.78 -9.74
C ARG A 52 -5.57 -9.35 -10.64
N GLU A 53 -5.68 -9.65 -11.93
CA GLU A 53 -4.93 -9.01 -13.01
C GLU A 53 -5.88 -8.07 -13.74
N VAL A 54 -5.54 -6.79 -13.79
CA VAL A 54 -6.40 -5.72 -14.29
C VAL A 54 -5.71 -4.98 -15.43
N ASP A 55 -6.44 -4.67 -16.48
CA ASP A 55 -5.99 -3.80 -17.56
C ASP A 55 -5.98 -2.34 -17.10
N LEU A 56 -4.83 -1.69 -17.13
CA LEU A 56 -4.69 -0.30 -16.67
C LEU A 56 -5.61 0.66 -17.43
N ALA A 57 -5.67 0.54 -18.75
CA ALA A 57 -6.38 1.51 -19.58
C ALA A 57 -7.90 1.44 -19.46
N THR A 58 -8.43 0.24 -19.23
CA THR A 58 -9.87 -0.03 -19.23
C THR A 58 -10.45 -0.36 -17.86
N GLY A 59 -9.61 -0.67 -16.87
CA GLY A 59 -10.05 -1.17 -15.56
C GLY A 59 -10.66 -2.58 -15.61
N VAL A 60 -10.59 -3.27 -16.76
CA VAL A 60 -11.17 -4.60 -16.93
C VAL A 60 -10.33 -5.65 -16.21
N VAL A 61 -10.98 -6.45 -15.37
CA VAL A 61 -10.33 -7.61 -14.72
C VAL A 61 -10.12 -8.70 -15.75
N ARG A 62 -8.87 -8.93 -16.14
CA ARG A 62 -8.47 -9.96 -17.13
C ARG A 62 -8.46 -11.37 -16.52
N LYS A 63 -8.01 -11.47 -15.25
CA LYS A 63 -7.97 -12.72 -14.47
C LYS A 63 -8.28 -12.43 -13.01
N GLN A 64 -8.87 -13.40 -12.33
CA GLN A 64 -9.16 -13.30 -10.90
C GLN A 64 -9.10 -14.66 -10.24
N VAL A 65 -8.55 -14.68 -9.02
CA VAL A 65 -8.63 -15.80 -8.09
C VAL A 65 -9.40 -15.36 -6.85
N ALA A 66 -10.48 -16.07 -6.55
CA ALA A 66 -11.22 -15.89 -5.30
C ALA A 66 -10.56 -16.71 -4.18
N LEU A 67 -10.40 -16.09 -3.03
CA LEU A 67 -9.77 -16.72 -1.86
C LEU A 67 -10.82 -17.38 -0.96
N PRO A 68 -10.42 -18.38 -0.14
CA PRO A 68 -11.27 -18.89 0.90
C PRO A 68 -11.79 -17.79 1.82
N LYS A 69 -13.05 -17.88 2.26
CA LYS A 69 -13.71 -16.87 3.11
C LYS A 69 -13.03 -16.65 4.47
N THR A 70 -12.11 -17.54 4.85
CA THR A 70 -11.29 -17.42 6.07
C THR A 70 -10.16 -16.42 5.93
N TYR A 71 -9.86 -15.95 4.70
CA TYR A 71 -8.80 -15.00 4.42
C TYR A 71 -9.37 -13.63 4.08
N PHE A 72 -8.91 -12.63 4.80
CA PHE A 72 -9.07 -11.25 4.40
C PHE A 72 -7.76 -10.80 3.75
N ALA A 73 -7.75 -10.63 2.43
CA ALA A 73 -6.55 -10.25 1.69
C ALA A 73 -6.14 -8.82 2.01
N GLU A 74 -4.84 -8.64 2.11
CA GLU A 74 -4.18 -7.39 2.42
C GLU A 74 -3.11 -7.10 1.35
N GLY A 75 -1.93 -6.69 1.74
CA GLY A 75 -0.86 -6.25 0.86
C GLY A 75 -0.42 -7.29 -0.18
N LEU A 76 0.13 -6.78 -1.27
CA LEU A 76 0.61 -7.53 -2.42
C LEU A 76 1.94 -6.96 -2.88
N THR A 77 2.90 -7.80 -3.25
CA THR A 77 4.19 -7.36 -3.82
C THR A 77 4.76 -8.39 -4.80
N PHE A 78 5.73 -7.97 -5.62
CA PHE A 78 6.56 -8.88 -6.38
C PHE A 78 7.85 -9.22 -5.63
N TYR A 79 8.22 -10.50 -5.65
CA TYR A 79 9.53 -10.95 -5.26
C TYR A 79 9.90 -12.24 -6.01
N ASP A 80 11.13 -12.30 -6.56
CA ASP A 80 11.67 -13.48 -7.26
C ASP A 80 10.70 -14.02 -8.33
N ASP A 81 10.24 -13.12 -9.21
CA ASP A 81 9.28 -13.40 -10.30
C ASP A 81 7.93 -13.99 -9.83
N LYS A 82 7.59 -13.86 -8.56
CA LYS A 82 6.32 -14.31 -7.96
C LYS A 82 5.55 -13.12 -7.38
N LEU A 83 4.23 -13.25 -7.35
CA LEU A 83 3.37 -12.39 -6.54
C LEU A 83 3.27 -12.97 -5.13
N LEU A 84 3.41 -12.11 -4.13
CA LEU A 84 3.26 -12.44 -2.72
C LEU A 84 2.07 -11.67 -2.15
N GLN A 85 1.08 -12.37 -1.63
CA GLN A 85 -0.09 -11.79 -0.99
C GLN A 85 -0.16 -12.21 0.48
N ILE A 86 -0.37 -11.24 1.38
CA ILE A 86 -0.55 -11.49 2.81
C ILE A 86 -2.01 -11.28 3.24
N PHE A 87 -2.34 -11.71 4.47
CA PHE A 87 -3.70 -11.71 4.98
C PHE A 87 -3.79 -11.15 6.38
N TRP A 88 -4.86 -10.39 6.64
CA TRP A 88 -5.15 -9.87 7.96
C TRP A 88 -5.47 -10.99 8.95
N ARG A 89 -4.86 -10.93 10.14
CA ARG A 89 -5.03 -11.89 11.23
C ARG A 89 -4.68 -13.34 10.88
N ASN A 90 -3.91 -13.53 9.83
CA ASN A 90 -3.37 -14.82 9.45
C ASN A 90 -1.85 -14.71 9.34
N ASN A 91 -1.13 -15.66 9.93
CA ASN A 91 0.34 -15.68 9.90
C ASN A 91 0.87 -16.32 8.62
N ILE A 92 0.13 -16.25 7.54
CA ILE A 92 0.51 -16.83 6.25
C ILE A 92 0.36 -15.82 5.12
N GLY A 93 1.09 -16.10 4.05
CA GLY A 93 0.87 -15.53 2.73
C GLY A 93 0.89 -16.62 1.68
N ILE A 94 0.55 -16.26 0.47
CA ILE A 94 0.53 -17.15 -0.68
C ILE A 94 1.45 -16.58 -1.76
N PHE A 95 2.27 -17.46 -2.35
CA PHE A 95 2.99 -17.21 -3.58
C PHE A 95 2.12 -17.55 -4.78
N TYR A 96 2.13 -16.70 -5.81
CA TYR A 96 1.42 -16.96 -7.05
C TYR A 96 2.35 -16.80 -8.26
N ASP A 97 2.08 -17.60 -9.28
CA ASP A 97 2.60 -17.38 -10.62
C ASP A 97 1.87 -16.18 -11.25
N PRO A 98 2.56 -15.10 -11.64
CA PRO A 98 1.90 -13.89 -12.12
C PRO A 98 1.18 -14.08 -13.46
N MET A 99 1.65 -15.03 -14.30
CA MET A 99 1.04 -15.27 -15.61
C MET A 99 -0.30 -16.00 -15.50
N THR A 100 -0.44 -16.87 -14.53
CA THR A 100 -1.62 -17.75 -14.39
C THR A 100 -2.46 -17.48 -13.16
N LEU A 101 -1.95 -16.70 -12.21
CA LEU A 101 -2.46 -16.48 -10.85
C LEU A 101 -2.67 -17.79 -10.06
N LYS A 102 -2.01 -18.88 -10.45
CA LYS A 102 -2.05 -20.13 -9.70
C LYS A 102 -1.15 -20.02 -8.47
N SER A 103 -1.66 -20.55 -7.35
CA SER A 103 -0.85 -20.67 -6.13
C SER A 103 0.36 -21.59 -6.38
N LEU A 104 1.52 -21.14 -5.98
CA LEU A 104 2.79 -21.87 -6.01
C LEU A 104 3.17 -22.45 -4.64
N GLY A 105 2.41 -22.11 -3.60
CA GLY A 105 2.67 -22.50 -2.22
C GLY A 105 2.34 -21.38 -1.25
N THR A 106 2.60 -21.63 0.03
CA THR A 106 2.38 -20.67 1.11
C THR A 106 3.68 -20.35 1.81
N PHE A 107 3.70 -19.23 2.53
CA PHE A 107 4.78 -18.89 3.45
C PHE A 107 4.19 -18.43 4.77
N GLN A 108 4.98 -18.57 5.84
CA GLN A 108 4.57 -18.09 7.15
C GLN A 108 5.23 -16.75 7.46
N THR A 109 4.44 -15.79 7.98
CA THR A 109 4.96 -14.54 8.52
C THR A 109 5.02 -14.64 10.04
N PRO A 110 5.98 -13.97 10.70
CA PRO A 110 5.99 -13.89 12.16
C PRO A 110 4.95 -12.90 12.71
N LEU A 111 4.11 -12.34 11.84
CA LEU A 111 3.15 -11.27 12.16
C LEU A 111 1.73 -11.82 12.15
N SER A 112 0.97 -11.49 13.18
CA SER A 112 -0.46 -11.81 13.26
C SER A 112 -1.38 -10.69 12.76
N ASP A 113 -0.82 -9.56 12.31
CA ASP A 113 -1.56 -8.36 11.90
C ASP A 113 -0.80 -7.69 10.73
N GLY A 114 -0.69 -8.39 9.60
CA GLY A 114 -0.02 -7.84 8.41
C GLY A 114 -1.00 -7.05 7.56
N TRP A 115 -0.59 -5.84 7.10
CA TRP A 115 -1.41 -4.94 6.29
C TRP A 115 -0.79 -4.72 4.90
N GLY A 116 0.20 -3.86 4.77
CA GLY A 116 0.92 -3.65 3.52
C GLY A 116 2.19 -4.50 3.43
N ILE A 117 2.65 -4.76 2.22
CA ILE A 117 3.93 -5.44 1.96
C ILE A 117 4.59 -4.83 0.73
N THR A 118 5.89 -4.61 0.81
CA THR A 118 6.73 -4.19 -0.32
C THR A 118 8.12 -4.80 -0.23
N VAL A 119 8.99 -4.53 -1.20
CA VAL A 119 10.38 -5.02 -1.24
C VAL A 119 11.34 -3.83 -1.31
N VAL A 120 12.33 -3.77 -0.43
CA VAL A 120 13.41 -2.77 -0.43
C VAL A 120 14.74 -3.48 -0.20
N ASP A 121 15.73 -3.22 -1.06
CA ASP A 121 17.09 -3.79 -0.94
C ASP A 121 17.06 -5.33 -0.72
N ASP A 122 16.21 -6.04 -1.47
CA ASP A 122 15.97 -7.49 -1.36
C ASP A 122 15.35 -7.97 -0.04
N GLU A 123 14.90 -7.08 0.82
CA GLU A 123 14.15 -7.42 2.03
C GLU A 123 12.65 -7.18 1.84
N LEU A 124 11.81 -8.09 2.35
CA LEU A 124 10.36 -7.86 2.46
C LEU A 124 10.10 -6.89 3.62
N VAL A 125 9.29 -5.88 3.38
CA VAL A 125 8.85 -4.94 4.43
C VAL A 125 7.37 -5.05 4.61
N ILE A 126 6.91 -5.31 5.84
CA ILE A 126 5.49 -5.44 6.19
C ILE A 126 5.11 -4.37 7.21
N SER A 127 3.99 -3.70 6.98
CA SER A 127 3.32 -2.84 7.94
C SER A 127 2.29 -3.61 8.76
N ASP A 128 1.96 -3.07 9.92
CA ASP A 128 0.90 -3.55 10.80
C ASP A 128 0.20 -2.36 11.49
N SER A 129 -0.70 -2.62 12.44
CA SER A 129 -1.37 -1.55 13.20
C SER A 129 -0.45 -0.76 14.15
N SER A 130 0.81 -1.19 14.28
CA SER A 130 1.79 -0.58 15.21
C SER A 130 2.49 0.65 14.61
N THR A 131 3.55 1.07 15.27
CA THR A 131 4.46 2.12 14.78
C THR A 131 5.66 1.57 14.02
N GLU A 132 5.70 0.25 13.80
CA GLU A 132 6.87 -0.45 13.28
C GLU A 132 6.66 -0.91 11.84
N LEU A 133 7.69 -0.80 11.03
CA LEU A 133 7.86 -1.58 9.80
C LEU A 133 8.75 -2.78 10.08
N ARG A 134 8.32 -3.97 9.66
CA ARG A 134 9.03 -5.23 9.87
C ARG A 134 9.79 -5.60 8.62
N PHE A 135 11.10 -5.70 8.73
CA PHE A 135 12.01 -6.12 7.65
C PHE A 135 12.30 -7.61 7.81
N LEU A 136 12.02 -8.36 6.76
CA LEU A 136 12.02 -9.81 6.78
C LEU A 136 12.90 -10.34 5.64
N GLN A 137 13.63 -11.40 5.91
CA GLN A 137 14.37 -12.11 4.88
C GLN A 137 13.37 -12.88 4.00
N PRO A 138 13.32 -12.60 2.68
CA PRO A 138 12.49 -13.37 1.77
C PRO A 138 12.94 -14.83 1.72
N LYS A 139 12.02 -15.72 1.41
CA LYS A 139 12.28 -17.13 1.10
C LYS A 139 11.64 -17.46 -0.22
N THR A 140 12.28 -18.30 -0.99
CA THR A 140 11.80 -18.74 -2.30
C THR A 140 11.03 -20.04 -2.24
N ASN A 141 11.02 -20.70 -1.06
CA ASN A 141 10.41 -22.01 -0.81
C ASN A 141 9.64 -22.01 0.52
N ASP A 142 8.87 -23.08 0.75
CA ASP A 142 7.97 -23.27 1.89
C ASP A 142 8.69 -23.71 3.19
N GLU A 143 9.94 -23.30 3.42
CA GLU A 143 10.75 -23.72 4.56
C GLU A 143 10.49 -22.85 5.81
N GLY A 144 9.30 -22.97 6.38
CA GLY A 144 8.96 -22.36 7.66
C GLY A 144 8.76 -20.83 7.60
N PRO A 145 8.68 -20.14 8.75
CA PRO A 145 8.39 -18.72 8.82
C PRO A 145 9.51 -17.85 8.24
N LEU A 146 9.12 -16.69 7.69
CA LEU A 146 10.07 -15.66 7.30
C LEU A 146 10.87 -15.18 8.53
N ASN A 147 12.16 -14.99 8.35
CA ASN A 147 13.03 -14.50 9.43
C ASN A 147 12.90 -12.99 9.57
N LEU A 148 12.56 -12.50 10.76
CA LEU A 148 12.62 -11.08 11.08
C LEU A 148 14.09 -10.63 11.16
N LEU A 149 14.48 -9.69 10.30
CA LEU A 149 15.82 -9.10 10.27
C LEU A 149 15.89 -7.86 11.18
N ALA A 150 14.88 -7.00 11.08
CA ALA A 150 14.81 -5.75 11.83
C ALA A 150 13.38 -5.26 12.01
N SER A 151 13.19 -4.39 12.98
CA SER A 151 12.01 -3.55 13.12
C SER A 151 12.44 -2.09 13.17
N LYS A 152 11.76 -1.23 12.44
CA LYS A 152 12.08 0.21 12.41
C LYS A 152 10.84 1.02 12.73
N THR A 153 10.94 1.84 13.76
CA THR A 153 9.85 2.73 14.15
C THR A 153 9.67 3.82 13.11
N VAL A 154 8.46 3.96 12.58
CA VAL A 154 8.08 5.09 11.71
C VAL A 154 7.92 6.32 12.57
N GLN A 155 8.62 7.41 12.22
CA GLN A 155 8.57 8.65 13.02
C GLN A 155 8.73 9.91 12.17
N ASP A 156 8.06 10.98 12.60
CA ASP A 156 8.14 12.32 12.03
C ASP A 156 8.43 13.34 13.14
N GLY A 157 9.61 13.96 13.11
CA GLY A 157 10.02 14.97 14.09
C GLY A 157 9.97 14.49 15.55
N GLY A 158 10.29 13.19 15.78
CA GLY A 158 10.21 12.55 17.08
C GLY A 158 8.83 12.01 17.47
N SER A 159 7.80 12.26 16.68
CA SER A 159 6.46 11.65 16.87
C SER A 159 6.39 10.32 16.15
N GLN A 160 6.07 9.25 16.86
CA GLN A 160 5.84 7.93 16.25
C GLN A 160 4.53 7.92 15.46
N ILE A 161 4.58 7.37 14.24
CA ILE A 161 3.44 7.26 13.34
C ILE A 161 2.94 5.82 13.32
N ARG A 162 1.65 5.64 13.61
CA ARG A 162 0.95 4.35 13.54
C ARG A 162 0.19 4.21 12.24
N PHE A 163 -0.28 3.01 12.00
CA PHE A 163 -1.27 2.71 10.96
C PHE A 163 -0.79 2.99 9.54
N ALA A 164 0.53 2.77 9.30
CA ALA A 164 0.99 2.57 7.95
C ALA A 164 0.19 1.39 7.35
N ASN A 165 -0.44 1.60 6.20
CA ASN A 165 -1.32 0.61 5.60
C ASN A 165 -0.65 0.02 4.35
N GLU A 166 -1.20 0.21 3.18
CA GLU A 166 -0.62 -0.28 1.95
C GLU A 166 0.75 0.36 1.70
N LEU A 167 1.68 -0.44 1.17
CA LEU A 167 3.09 -0.07 0.98
C LEU A 167 3.53 -0.27 -0.46
N GLU A 168 4.30 0.69 -0.98
CA GLU A 168 4.99 0.57 -2.26
C GLU A 168 6.42 1.10 -2.15
N THR A 169 7.34 0.49 -2.90
CA THR A 169 8.71 0.99 -3.01
C THR A 169 8.85 1.91 -4.22
N VAL A 170 9.07 3.19 -3.96
CA VAL A 170 9.21 4.22 -4.98
C VAL A 170 10.57 4.86 -4.87
N ARG A 171 11.42 4.72 -5.91
CA ARG A 171 12.77 5.34 -5.97
C ARG A 171 13.64 5.05 -4.74
N GLY A 172 13.52 3.83 -4.18
CA GLY A 172 14.30 3.39 -3.00
C GLY A 172 13.77 3.91 -1.66
N GLU A 173 12.63 4.57 -1.62
CA GLU A 173 11.90 4.92 -0.41
C GLU A 173 10.69 3.99 -0.23
N ILE A 174 10.24 3.81 1.00
CA ILE A 174 8.96 3.17 1.28
C ILE A 174 7.88 4.25 1.28
N TRP A 175 6.90 4.12 0.40
CA TRP A 175 5.71 4.95 0.43
C TRP A 175 4.59 4.19 1.11
N ALA A 176 3.83 4.85 1.96
CA ALA A 176 2.77 4.20 2.72
C ALA A 176 1.50 5.04 2.76
N ASN A 177 0.38 4.41 2.46
CA ASN A 177 -0.92 4.95 2.85
C ASN A 177 -1.02 4.97 4.38
N ILE A 178 -1.80 5.89 4.91
CA ILE A 178 -2.11 5.95 6.34
C ILE A 178 -3.60 5.68 6.49
N LEU A 179 -3.95 4.74 7.34
CA LEU A 179 -5.35 4.37 7.56
C LEU A 179 -6.19 5.61 7.90
N GLU A 180 -7.28 5.82 7.14
CA GLU A 180 -8.22 6.94 7.26
C GLU A 180 -7.62 8.34 7.10
N ARG A 181 -6.54 8.44 6.34
CA ARG A 181 -5.95 9.72 5.95
C ARG A 181 -5.78 9.80 4.43
N ASP A 182 -6.08 10.95 3.87
CA ASP A 182 -5.86 11.23 2.45
C ASP A 182 -4.43 11.73 2.23
N CYS A 183 -3.47 10.97 2.73
CA CYS A 183 -2.06 11.27 2.63
C CYS A 183 -1.24 10.00 2.36
N VAL A 184 -0.11 10.19 1.70
CA VAL A 184 0.95 9.19 1.61
C VAL A 184 2.18 9.74 2.32
N MET A 185 2.79 8.93 3.18
CA MET A 185 4.09 9.22 3.77
C MET A 185 5.21 8.55 2.99
N ARG A 186 6.30 9.27 2.81
CA ARG A 186 7.55 8.80 2.25
C ARG A 186 8.51 8.51 3.39
N ILE A 187 9.00 7.29 3.48
CA ILE A 187 9.78 6.80 4.63
C ILE A 187 11.16 6.37 4.14
N ASN A 188 12.19 6.81 4.84
CA ASN A 188 13.54 6.31 4.62
C ASN A 188 13.66 4.88 5.17
N PRO A 189 13.94 3.86 4.32
CA PRO A 189 13.94 2.46 4.74
C PRO A 189 15.07 2.13 5.73
N LYS A 190 16.16 2.92 5.75
CA LYS A 190 17.30 2.68 6.66
C LYS A 190 17.01 3.15 8.08
N THR A 191 16.18 4.18 8.25
CA THR A 191 15.98 4.84 9.55
C THR A 191 14.57 4.78 10.11
N GLY A 192 13.55 4.52 9.27
CA GLY A 192 12.15 4.64 9.63
C GLY A 192 11.62 6.08 9.68
N ASN A 193 12.47 7.09 9.41
CA ASN A 193 12.05 8.48 9.45
C ASN A 193 11.20 8.83 8.22
N VAL A 194 10.13 9.58 8.46
CA VAL A 194 9.37 10.21 7.39
C VAL A 194 10.22 11.32 6.78
N VAL A 195 10.48 11.21 5.48
CA VAL A 195 11.27 12.18 4.70
C VAL A 195 10.40 13.05 3.80
N GLY A 196 9.13 12.70 3.67
CA GLY A 196 8.19 13.50 2.88
C GLY A 196 6.74 13.14 3.17
N TRP A 197 5.87 14.12 2.94
CA TRP A 197 4.43 14.00 3.00
C TRP A 197 3.81 14.39 1.67
N ILE A 198 2.87 13.58 1.18
CA ILE A 198 2.06 13.88 0.00
C ILE A 198 0.63 14.10 0.47
N ASN A 199 0.15 15.33 0.36
CA ASN A 199 -1.22 15.68 0.70
C ASN A 199 -2.15 15.42 -0.48
N LEU A 200 -3.06 14.48 -0.33
CA LEU A 200 -4.02 14.02 -1.34
C LEU A 200 -5.47 14.33 -0.97
N SER A 201 -5.71 15.24 -0.02
CA SER A 201 -7.00 15.50 0.61
C SER A 201 -8.13 15.92 -0.36
N ARG A 202 -7.84 16.16 -1.62
CA ARG A 202 -8.83 16.48 -2.66
C ARG A 202 -8.96 15.41 -3.74
N LEU A 203 -8.14 14.35 -3.70
CA LEU A 203 -8.13 13.35 -4.76
C LEU A 203 -9.46 12.62 -4.87
N SER A 204 -10.11 12.33 -3.75
CA SER A 204 -11.44 11.71 -3.74
C SER A 204 -12.55 12.58 -4.35
N HIS A 205 -12.32 13.90 -4.47
CA HIS A 205 -13.26 14.81 -5.13
C HIS A 205 -13.16 14.75 -6.66
N GLU A 206 -12.11 14.14 -7.19
CA GLU A 206 -11.90 13.92 -8.63
C GLU A 206 -12.54 12.62 -9.13
N LEU A 207 -13.16 11.83 -8.24
CA LEU A 207 -13.88 10.61 -8.62
C LEU A 207 -15.04 10.90 -9.58
N ASP A 208 -15.35 9.95 -10.43
CA ASP A 208 -16.46 10.10 -11.36
C ASP A 208 -17.79 10.29 -10.63
N PRO A 209 -18.67 11.15 -11.15
CA PRO A 209 -19.99 11.37 -10.58
C PRO A 209 -20.77 10.05 -10.50
N GLY A 210 -21.34 9.76 -9.35
CA GLY A 210 -22.10 8.54 -9.13
C GLY A 210 -21.33 7.41 -8.44
N THR A 211 -20.04 7.59 -8.15
CA THR A 211 -19.30 6.65 -7.28
C THR A 211 -20.05 6.47 -5.96
N LEU A 212 -20.52 5.26 -5.73
CA LEU A 212 -21.34 4.95 -4.56
C LEU A 212 -20.43 4.61 -3.36
N ARG A 213 -20.46 5.46 -2.32
CA ARG A 213 -19.78 5.23 -1.04
C ARG A 213 -18.28 4.95 -1.19
N PRO A 214 -17.50 5.87 -1.77
CA PRO A 214 -16.05 5.71 -1.81
C PRO A 214 -15.52 5.55 -0.40
N GLY A 215 -14.64 4.57 -0.23
CA GLY A 215 -13.88 4.36 1.00
C GLY A 215 -12.64 5.25 1.06
N VAL A 216 -11.73 4.89 1.93
CA VAL A 216 -10.49 5.64 2.14
C VAL A 216 -9.48 5.43 1.00
N LEU A 217 -8.60 6.41 0.81
CA LEU A 217 -7.40 6.28 -0.03
C LEU A 217 -6.60 5.05 0.42
N ASN A 218 -6.35 4.13 -0.51
CA ASN A 218 -5.51 2.96 -0.29
C ASN A 218 -5.14 2.30 -1.62
N GLY A 219 -3.86 2.05 -1.83
CA GLY A 219 -3.29 1.49 -3.05
C GLY A 219 -2.38 2.49 -3.75
N ILE A 220 -1.10 2.13 -3.80
CA ILE A 220 -0.02 2.84 -4.48
C ILE A 220 0.62 1.85 -5.44
N ALA A 221 0.80 2.23 -6.70
CA ALA A 221 1.58 1.45 -7.63
C ALA A 221 2.59 2.34 -8.36
N TYR A 222 3.76 1.81 -8.65
CA TYR A 222 4.84 2.56 -9.28
C TYR A 222 5.36 1.88 -10.54
N ASP A 223 5.35 2.61 -11.64
CA ASP A 223 6.04 2.23 -12.87
C ASP A 223 7.47 2.81 -12.86
N ALA A 224 8.42 1.98 -12.51
CA ALA A 224 9.84 2.38 -12.48
C ALA A 224 10.40 2.68 -13.87
N THR A 225 9.81 2.17 -14.96
CA THR A 225 10.25 2.41 -16.32
C THR A 225 9.83 3.78 -16.83
N GLY A 226 8.56 4.14 -16.60
CA GLY A 226 7.97 5.42 -17.01
C GLY A 226 8.03 6.49 -15.92
N ASP A 227 8.51 6.17 -14.73
CA ASP A 227 8.50 7.03 -13.55
C ASP A 227 7.09 7.56 -13.23
N ARG A 228 6.08 6.68 -13.32
CA ARG A 228 4.67 7.00 -13.12
C ARG A 228 4.16 6.48 -11.78
N ILE A 229 3.34 7.28 -11.12
CA ILE A 229 2.75 6.98 -9.82
C ILE A 229 1.26 6.82 -10.00
N PHE A 230 0.71 5.70 -9.53
CA PHE A 230 -0.72 5.42 -9.57
C PHE A 230 -1.28 5.33 -8.17
N LEU A 231 -2.44 5.93 -7.95
CA LEU A 231 -3.14 5.97 -6.66
C LEU A 231 -4.61 5.63 -6.86
N THR A 232 -5.16 4.87 -5.91
CA THR A 232 -6.59 4.60 -5.84
C THR A 232 -7.07 4.55 -4.39
N GLY A 233 -8.29 4.11 -4.16
CA GLY A 233 -8.85 3.92 -2.83
C GLY A 233 -9.85 2.78 -2.79
N LYS A 234 -10.24 2.39 -1.58
CA LYS A 234 -11.24 1.35 -1.33
C LYS A 234 -12.57 1.76 -1.95
N ASN A 235 -13.09 0.93 -2.84
CA ASN A 235 -14.36 1.22 -3.56
C ASN A 235 -14.34 2.51 -4.40
N TRP A 236 -13.20 2.91 -4.90
CA TRP A 236 -13.10 4.03 -5.82
C TRP A 236 -13.39 3.57 -7.26
N ALA A 237 -14.14 4.37 -8.02
CA ALA A 237 -14.41 4.11 -9.43
C ALA A 237 -13.25 4.50 -10.36
N ASN A 238 -12.21 5.13 -9.82
CA ASN A 238 -11.07 5.59 -10.59
C ASN A 238 -9.74 5.25 -9.93
N LEU A 239 -8.76 5.02 -10.79
CA LEU A 239 -7.34 5.02 -10.48
C LEU A 239 -6.72 6.26 -11.12
N PHE A 240 -5.84 6.93 -10.40
CA PHE A 240 -5.23 8.19 -10.83
C PHE A 240 -3.74 8.02 -11.06
N GLU A 241 -3.26 8.41 -12.24
CA GLU A 241 -1.85 8.72 -12.46
C GLU A 241 -1.58 10.14 -11.97
N VAL A 242 -0.63 10.30 -11.07
CA VAL A 242 -0.33 11.61 -10.48
C VAL A 242 1.14 11.99 -10.67
N ARG A 243 1.38 13.29 -10.80
CA ARG A 243 2.70 13.90 -10.71
C ARG A 243 2.80 14.68 -9.42
N LEU A 244 3.89 14.51 -8.67
CA LEU A 244 4.13 15.27 -7.45
C LEU A 244 4.58 16.69 -7.76
N ILE A 245 4.02 17.63 -7.03
CA ILE A 245 4.41 19.03 -7.04
C ILE A 245 4.90 19.39 -5.64
N ARG A 246 6.10 19.98 -5.53
CA ARG A 246 6.60 20.43 -4.25
C ARG A 246 5.70 21.51 -3.69
N ASP A 247 5.23 21.33 -2.46
CA ASP A 247 4.38 22.32 -1.78
C ASP A 247 5.23 23.20 -0.86
N ASN A 248 5.45 24.44 -1.30
CA ASN A 248 6.17 25.43 -0.52
C ASN A 248 5.22 26.42 0.19
N SER A 249 3.91 26.20 0.07
CA SER A 249 2.87 27.11 0.57
C SER A 249 2.22 26.64 1.87
N THR A 250 2.14 25.33 2.07
CA THR A 250 1.53 24.73 3.27
C THR A 250 2.58 24.53 4.36
N SER A 251 2.26 24.91 5.59
CA SER A 251 3.17 24.66 6.70
C SER A 251 3.21 23.19 7.09
N LEU A 252 4.37 22.73 7.56
CA LEU A 252 4.54 21.34 8.05
C LEU A 252 3.55 21.00 9.17
N ASP A 253 3.27 21.93 10.08
CA ASP A 253 2.29 21.72 11.14
C ASP A 253 0.87 21.49 10.59
N THR A 254 0.53 22.16 9.49
CA THR A 254 -0.76 21.94 8.82
C THR A 254 -0.81 20.55 8.19
N VAL A 255 0.25 20.14 7.49
CA VAL A 255 0.33 18.78 6.91
C VAL A 255 0.30 17.72 7.99
N ARG A 256 1.03 17.89 9.09
CA ARG A 256 0.98 16.97 10.23
C ARG A 256 -0.43 16.84 10.81
N ARG A 257 -1.18 17.93 10.97
CA ARG A 257 -2.57 17.85 11.42
C ARG A 257 -3.49 17.09 10.47
N LEU A 258 -3.26 17.18 9.16
CA LEU A 258 -4.04 16.47 8.14
C LEU A 258 -3.65 14.99 8.04
N CYS A 259 -2.35 14.70 8.08
CA CYS A 259 -1.80 13.41 7.70
C CYS A 259 -1.49 12.48 8.88
N HIS A 260 -1.16 13.01 10.07
CA HIS A 260 -0.94 12.12 11.21
C HIS A 260 -2.22 11.36 11.57
N PRO A 261 -2.14 10.06 11.83
CA PRO A 261 -3.30 9.25 12.15
C PRO A 261 -3.95 9.68 13.47
N ALA A 262 -5.21 9.29 13.66
CA ALA A 262 -5.86 9.41 14.96
C ALA A 262 -5.12 8.56 16.00
N LYS A 263 -5.13 8.98 17.28
CA LYS A 263 -4.44 8.25 18.37
C LYS A 263 -5.03 6.85 18.63
N ARG A 264 -6.24 6.58 18.18
CA ARG A 264 -6.95 5.30 18.32
C ARG A 264 -7.57 4.93 16.99
N LEU A 265 -7.62 3.62 16.69
CA LEU A 265 -8.45 3.14 15.61
C LEU A 265 -9.90 3.54 15.86
N PRO A 266 -10.65 3.96 14.82
CA PRO A 266 -12.09 4.10 14.95
C PRO A 266 -12.68 2.76 15.41
N GLN A 267 -13.72 2.81 16.23
CA GLN A 267 -14.45 1.62 16.68
C GLN A 267 -15.36 1.06 15.57
N TYR A 268 -14.94 1.14 14.32
CA TYR A 268 -15.63 0.42 13.25
C TYR A 268 -15.13 -1.00 13.28
N GLY A 269 -16.01 -1.93 13.63
CA GLY A 269 -15.74 -3.34 13.43
C GLY A 269 -15.42 -3.57 11.96
N TYR A 270 -14.14 -3.68 11.65
CA TYR A 270 -13.75 -4.42 10.46
C TYR A 270 -14.32 -5.83 10.64
N PRO A 271 -14.95 -6.41 9.60
CA PRO A 271 -15.68 -7.66 9.70
C PRO A 271 -14.85 -8.81 10.22
#